data_34197da4148a1e766550b305c97ffa7f
#
_entry.id   34197da4148a1e766550b305c97ffa7f
#
_cell.length_a   1.000
_cell.length_b   1.000
_cell.length_c   1.000
_cell.angle_alpha   90.00
_cell.angle_beta   90.00
_cell.angle_gamma   90.00
#
_symmetry.space_group_name_H-M   'P 1'
#
loop_
_entity.id
_entity.type
_entity.pdbx_description
1 polymer ?
#
loop_
_entity_poly.entity_id
_entity_poly.type
_entity_poly.pdbx_seq_one_letter_code
_entity_poly.pdbx_strand_id
1 'polypeptide(L)'
;MAGGMIRATETKGLDTMDKSKIYTAEMAARAMADQILRGNRYAERFHIEVPEGIERIDDYAFDNLFVMNISLPSTLREIGDYAFRNTPFHNLICPPELRSIGKGAFWRCEYIKNIRFNDKLEFIGEDAFFHCYSSGVVIPKSVKVIEKGAFYGGIDTEDDGTYKIILEADPDFVFDKNVSDYFSYKDGKLEFHERPEGLMWKSVYC
;
A
#
# COMPACT_ATOMS: atom_id res chain seq x y z
N MET A 1 26.45 22.01 17.68
CA MET A 1 25.19 22.76 17.82
C MET A 1 24.50 22.84 16.47
N ALA A 2 23.25 22.58 16.49
CA ALA A 2 22.19 22.64 15.51
C ALA A 2 21.85 21.32 14.80
N GLY A 3 21.18 20.44 15.55
CA GLY A 3 20.26 19.47 15.01
C GLY A 3 19.01 20.21 14.53
N GLY A 4 18.85 20.33 13.22
CA GLY A 4 17.66 20.88 12.58
C GLY A 4 16.63 19.78 12.39
N MET A 5 15.63 19.81 13.22
CA MET A 5 14.37 19.08 13.16
C MET A 5 13.68 19.25 11.81
N ILE A 6 13.64 18.19 10.99
CA ILE A 6 12.66 18.10 9.90
C ILE A 6 11.51 17.21 10.41
N ARG A 7 10.69 17.79 11.25
CA ARG A 7 9.36 17.29 11.59
C ARG A 7 8.42 18.49 11.53
N ALA A 8 7.77 18.72 10.42
CA ALA A 8 6.54 19.54 10.32
C ALA A 8 6.16 19.85 8.86
N THR A 9 6.00 18.84 8.00
CA THR A 9 5.43 19.10 6.67
C THR A 9 4.22 18.26 6.30
N GLU A 10 3.80 17.33 7.16
CA GLU A 10 2.79 16.35 6.78
C GLU A 10 1.36 16.66 7.24
N THR A 11 1.15 17.58 8.17
CA THR A 11 -0.21 17.92 8.62
C THR A 11 -0.87 19.08 7.86
N LYS A 12 -0.14 19.81 7.03
CA LYS A 12 -0.70 20.97 6.31
C LYS A 12 -1.58 20.63 5.10
N GLY A 13 -1.48 19.42 4.55
CA GLY A 13 -2.30 19.00 3.41
C GLY A 13 -3.71 18.53 3.78
N LEU A 14 -3.87 17.96 4.98
CA LEU A 14 -5.17 17.43 5.43
C LEU A 14 -6.17 18.52 5.80
N ASP A 15 -5.70 19.64 6.36
CA ASP A 15 -6.58 20.73 6.81
C ASP A 15 -7.23 21.52 5.67
N THR A 16 -6.78 21.32 4.43
CA THR A 16 -7.31 22.02 3.24
C THR A 16 -8.16 21.13 2.34
N MET A 17 -8.18 19.81 2.58
CA MET A 17 -8.95 18.88 1.77
C MET A 17 -10.43 18.93 2.13
N ASP A 18 -11.28 19.01 1.13
CA ASP A 18 -12.73 18.92 1.31
C ASP A 18 -13.10 17.55 1.91
N LYS A 19 -13.63 17.55 3.12
CA LYS A 19 -14.00 16.31 3.85
C LYS A 19 -15.00 15.43 3.09
N SER A 20 -15.79 16.01 2.17
CA SER A 20 -16.69 15.24 1.31
C SER A 20 -15.96 14.35 0.30
N LYS A 21 -14.67 14.57 0.09
CA LYS A 21 -13.81 13.81 -0.82
C LYS A 21 -12.94 12.74 -0.12
N ILE A 22 -13.18 12.53 1.17
CA ILE A 22 -12.45 11.56 1.98
C ILE A 22 -13.35 10.38 2.31
N TYR A 23 -12.87 9.16 2.03
CA TYR A 23 -13.54 7.92 2.42
C TYR A 23 -12.99 7.43 3.76
N THR A 24 -13.86 7.40 4.77
CA THR A 24 -13.48 7.14 6.16
C THR A 24 -13.79 5.70 6.61
N ALA A 25 -13.22 5.29 7.76
CA ALA A 25 -13.54 4.01 8.39
C ALA A 25 -15.02 3.85 8.72
N GLU A 26 -15.72 4.94 9.10
CA GLU A 26 -17.16 4.91 9.33
C GLU A 26 -17.95 4.58 8.05
N MET A 27 -17.53 5.15 6.91
CA MET A 27 -18.14 4.85 5.61
C MET A 27 -17.91 3.39 5.22
N ALA A 28 -16.70 2.86 5.44
CA ALA A 28 -16.39 1.47 5.18
C ALA A 28 -17.21 0.52 6.06
N ALA A 29 -17.29 0.79 7.36
CA ALA A 29 -18.10 0.01 8.30
C ALA A 29 -19.58 0.02 7.93
N ARG A 30 -20.11 1.17 7.50
CA ARG A 30 -21.48 1.29 7.02
C ARG A 30 -21.74 0.50 5.75
N ALA A 31 -20.82 0.57 4.77
CA ALA A 31 -20.91 -0.23 3.55
C ALA A 31 -20.91 -1.73 3.85
N MET A 32 -20.09 -2.19 4.81
CA MET A 32 -20.09 -3.57 5.29
C MET A 32 -21.43 -3.96 5.92
N ALA A 33 -21.98 -3.12 6.81
CA ALA A 33 -23.26 -3.37 7.45
C ALA A 33 -24.38 -3.48 6.41
N ASP A 34 -24.40 -2.63 5.39
CA ASP A 34 -25.37 -2.69 4.30
C ASP A 34 -25.29 -4.02 3.53
N GLN A 35 -24.09 -4.55 3.29
CA GLN A 35 -23.91 -5.86 2.64
C GLN A 35 -24.53 -6.99 3.48
N ILE A 36 -24.30 -6.97 4.80
CA ILE A 36 -24.87 -7.95 5.74
C ILE A 36 -26.39 -7.87 5.76
N LEU A 37 -26.95 -6.66 5.83
CA LEU A 37 -28.40 -6.42 5.85
C LEU A 37 -29.08 -6.88 4.55
N ARG A 38 -28.39 -6.82 3.42
CA ARG A 38 -28.84 -7.35 2.12
C ARG A 38 -28.75 -8.88 2.02
N GLY A 39 -28.35 -9.56 3.10
CA GLY A 39 -28.29 -11.02 3.18
C GLY A 39 -26.98 -11.64 2.67
N ASN A 40 -25.97 -10.83 2.41
CA ASN A 40 -24.63 -11.34 2.14
C ASN A 40 -24.05 -11.93 3.43
N ARG A 41 -23.93 -13.25 3.50
CA ARG A 41 -23.42 -13.97 4.68
C ARG A 41 -21.95 -14.42 4.53
N TYR A 42 -21.39 -14.27 3.34
CA TYR A 42 -20.05 -14.74 3.00
C TYR A 42 -19.19 -13.55 2.59
N ALA A 43 -18.07 -13.36 3.25
CA ALA A 43 -17.17 -12.22 3.04
C ALA A 43 -16.62 -12.17 1.60
N GLU A 44 -16.44 -13.32 0.94
CA GLU A 44 -16.04 -13.39 -0.46
C GLU A 44 -17.01 -12.76 -1.45
N ARG A 45 -18.26 -12.50 -1.01
CA ARG A 45 -19.29 -11.83 -1.80
C ARG A 45 -19.40 -10.34 -1.50
N PHE A 46 -18.67 -9.86 -0.50
CA PHE A 46 -18.68 -8.44 -0.19
C PHE A 46 -17.93 -7.69 -1.27
N HIS A 47 -18.61 -6.72 -1.86
CA HIS A 47 -18.07 -5.78 -2.79
C HIS A 47 -18.33 -4.37 -2.28
N ILE A 48 -17.27 -3.63 -1.98
CA ILE A 48 -17.37 -2.22 -1.61
C ILE A 48 -16.96 -1.39 -2.80
N GLU A 49 -17.85 -0.54 -3.25
CA GLU A 49 -17.56 0.45 -4.27
C GLU A 49 -17.35 1.81 -3.57
N VAL A 50 -16.12 2.31 -3.67
CA VAL A 50 -15.80 3.66 -3.21
C VAL A 50 -16.32 4.64 -4.26
N PRO A 51 -17.19 5.60 -3.89
CA PRO A 51 -17.85 6.48 -4.85
C PRO A 51 -16.87 7.34 -5.66
N GLU A 52 -17.21 7.61 -6.92
CA GLU A 52 -16.50 8.62 -7.72
C GLU A 52 -16.58 10.00 -7.04
N GLY A 53 -15.53 10.80 -7.21
CA GLY A 53 -15.35 12.08 -6.53
C GLY A 53 -14.57 11.97 -5.22
N ILE A 54 -14.40 10.77 -4.66
CA ILE A 54 -13.46 10.55 -3.55
C ILE A 54 -12.03 10.71 -4.09
N GLU A 55 -11.25 11.54 -3.41
CA GLU A 55 -9.85 11.81 -3.76
C GLU A 55 -8.86 11.17 -2.76
N ARG A 56 -9.31 10.83 -1.55
CA ARG A 56 -8.50 10.20 -0.51
C ARG A 56 -9.26 9.06 0.18
N ILE A 57 -8.56 7.95 0.41
CA ILE A 57 -8.92 6.94 1.41
C ILE A 57 -8.21 7.34 2.70
N ASP A 58 -8.98 7.52 3.77
CA ASP A 58 -8.44 7.96 5.06
C ASP A 58 -7.56 6.90 5.72
N ASP A 59 -6.79 7.32 6.71
CA ASP A 59 -5.97 6.43 7.50
C ASP A 59 -6.85 5.38 8.18
N TYR A 60 -6.42 4.11 8.14
CA TYR A 60 -7.15 2.97 8.72
C TYR A 60 -8.56 2.73 8.18
N ALA A 61 -8.96 3.32 7.03
CA ALA A 61 -10.34 3.26 6.54
C ALA A 61 -10.88 1.83 6.35
N PHE A 62 -10.06 0.90 5.91
CA PHE A 62 -10.40 -0.52 5.75
C PHE A 62 -9.55 -1.45 6.63
N ASP A 63 -8.94 -0.89 7.68
CA ASP A 63 -8.05 -1.67 8.56
C ASP A 63 -8.75 -2.87 9.17
N ASN A 64 -8.17 -4.07 9.01
CA ASN A 64 -8.70 -5.34 9.49
C ASN A 64 -10.11 -5.67 8.98
N LEU A 65 -10.58 -5.05 7.90
CA LEU A 65 -11.86 -5.40 7.30
C LEU A 65 -11.71 -6.59 6.35
N PHE A 66 -12.52 -7.62 6.58
CA PHE A 66 -12.53 -8.80 5.73
C PHE A 66 -13.39 -8.58 4.49
N VAL A 67 -12.88 -7.77 3.54
CA VAL A 67 -13.51 -7.46 2.25
C VAL A 67 -12.56 -7.84 1.12
N MET A 68 -12.97 -8.77 0.27
CA MET A 68 -12.12 -9.28 -0.80
C MET A 68 -12.16 -8.43 -2.08
N ASN A 69 -13.28 -7.72 -2.30
CA ASN A 69 -13.49 -6.93 -3.52
C ASN A 69 -13.78 -5.47 -3.17
N ILE A 70 -12.87 -4.60 -3.55
CA ILE A 70 -13.01 -3.15 -3.38
C ILE A 70 -12.72 -2.49 -4.73
N SER A 71 -13.68 -1.70 -5.21
CA SER A 71 -13.48 -0.86 -6.38
C SER A 71 -13.07 0.54 -5.95
N LEU A 72 -11.92 0.98 -6.44
CA LEU A 72 -11.39 2.31 -6.16
C LEU A 72 -11.80 3.29 -7.28
N PRO A 73 -12.18 4.53 -6.94
CA PRO A 73 -12.64 5.50 -7.93
C PRO A 73 -11.49 6.04 -8.80
N SER A 74 -11.81 6.45 -10.01
CA SER A 74 -10.83 7.04 -10.93
C SER A 74 -10.25 8.36 -10.43
N THR A 75 -10.99 9.05 -9.54
CA THR A 75 -10.62 10.32 -8.93
C THR A 75 -9.63 10.20 -7.76
N LEU A 76 -9.33 8.98 -7.30
CA LEU A 76 -8.49 8.74 -6.12
C LEU A 76 -7.06 9.22 -6.36
N ARG A 77 -6.55 10.02 -5.43
CA ARG A 77 -5.20 10.60 -5.47
C ARG A 77 -4.29 10.11 -4.36
N GLU A 78 -4.89 9.72 -3.24
CA GLU A 78 -4.15 9.34 -2.04
C GLU A 78 -4.78 8.16 -1.31
N ILE A 79 -3.95 7.22 -0.88
CA ILE A 79 -4.29 6.15 0.06
C ILE A 79 -3.53 6.45 1.34
N GLY A 80 -4.27 6.62 2.44
CA GLY A 80 -3.74 6.97 3.76
C GLY A 80 -2.96 5.86 4.45
N ASP A 81 -2.43 6.17 5.62
CA ASP A 81 -1.63 5.25 6.42
C ASP A 81 -2.48 4.08 6.92
N TYR A 82 -1.97 2.85 6.73
CA TYR A 82 -2.64 1.60 7.14
C TYR A 82 -4.06 1.44 6.60
N ALA A 83 -4.41 2.15 5.52
CA ALA A 83 -5.78 2.22 5.00
C ALA A 83 -6.39 0.85 4.69
N PHE A 84 -5.61 -0.10 4.21
CA PHE A 84 -6.03 -1.48 3.89
C PHE A 84 -5.24 -2.54 4.67
N ARG A 85 -4.68 -2.20 5.84
CA ARG A 85 -3.91 -3.15 6.64
C ARG A 85 -4.73 -4.41 6.95
N ASN A 86 -4.12 -5.60 6.78
CA ASN A 86 -4.76 -6.90 7.00
C ASN A 86 -6.07 -7.11 6.22
N THR A 87 -6.22 -6.47 5.06
CA THR A 87 -7.38 -6.67 4.18
C THR A 87 -7.04 -7.73 3.14
N PRO A 88 -7.91 -8.72 2.87
CA PRO A 88 -7.66 -9.80 1.91
C PRO A 88 -7.84 -9.33 0.46
N PHE A 89 -7.08 -8.31 0.08
CA PHE A 89 -7.08 -7.72 -1.25
C PHE A 89 -6.39 -8.66 -2.25
N HIS A 90 -7.01 -8.99 -3.39
CA HIS A 90 -6.41 -9.93 -4.35
C HIS A 90 -5.61 -9.25 -5.46
N ASN A 91 -6.15 -8.17 -6.00
CA ASN A 91 -5.53 -7.46 -7.10
C ASN A 91 -5.60 -5.96 -6.83
N LEU A 92 -4.47 -5.30 -6.83
CA LEU A 92 -4.38 -3.87 -6.76
C LEU A 92 -4.09 -3.29 -8.14
N ILE A 93 -5.09 -2.66 -8.71
CA ILE A 93 -4.93 -1.83 -9.90
C ILE A 93 -5.07 -0.38 -9.43
N CYS A 94 -3.97 0.34 -9.40
CA CYS A 94 -3.98 1.72 -8.97
C CYS A 94 -4.79 2.59 -9.93
N PRO A 95 -5.73 3.40 -9.40
CA PRO A 95 -6.50 4.34 -10.21
C PRO A 95 -5.60 5.35 -10.93
N PRO A 96 -6.05 5.89 -12.08
CA PRO A 96 -5.19 6.69 -12.96
C PRO A 96 -4.70 8.02 -12.36
N GLU A 97 -5.36 8.52 -11.31
CA GLU A 97 -4.97 9.76 -10.65
C GLU A 97 -4.20 9.55 -9.32
N LEU A 98 -3.96 8.28 -8.91
CA LEU A 98 -3.28 7.99 -7.66
C LEU A 98 -1.82 8.49 -7.69
N ARG A 99 -1.44 9.26 -6.67
CA ARG A 99 -0.12 9.88 -6.52
C ARG A 99 0.67 9.38 -5.33
N SER A 100 -0.04 8.99 -4.26
CA SER A 100 0.64 8.56 -3.03
C SER A 100 -0.04 7.36 -2.37
N ILE A 101 0.80 6.49 -1.82
CA ILE A 101 0.42 5.35 -1.00
C ILE A 101 1.13 5.53 0.34
N GLY A 102 0.36 5.65 1.42
CA GLY A 102 0.84 5.94 2.75
C GLY A 102 1.58 4.80 3.44
N LYS A 103 2.08 5.07 4.64
CA LYS A 103 2.78 4.11 5.49
C LYS A 103 1.90 2.90 5.79
N GLY A 104 2.44 1.69 5.57
CA GLY A 104 1.74 0.44 5.87
C GLY A 104 0.38 0.29 5.19
N ALA A 105 0.09 1.05 4.11
CA ALA A 105 -1.24 1.13 3.50
C ALA A 105 -1.82 -0.24 3.15
N PHE A 106 -0.99 -1.17 2.71
CA PHE A 106 -1.35 -2.57 2.41
C PHE A 106 -0.57 -3.56 3.31
N TRP A 107 -0.21 -3.14 4.51
CA TRP A 107 0.55 -3.97 5.45
C TRP A 107 -0.18 -5.29 5.73
N ARG A 108 0.49 -6.45 5.47
CA ARG A 108 -0.07 -7.80 5.57
C ARG A 108 -1.33 -8.05 4.72
N CYS A 109 -1.43 -7.45 3.56
CA CYS A 109 -2.40 -7.85 2.54
C CYS A 109 -1.89 -9.12 1.83
N GLU A 110 -1.86 -10.24 2.53
CA GLU A 110 -1.18 -11.48 2.15
C GLU A 110 -1.78 -12.16 0.89
N TYR A 111 -2.97 -11.73 0.47
CA TYR A 111 -3.64 -12.27 -0.70
C TYR A 111 -3.41 -11.48 -1.99
N ILE A 112 -2.67 -10.38 -1.95
CA ILE A 112 -2.35 -9.60 -3.15
C ILE A 112 -1.41 -10.41 -4.04
N LYS A 113 -1.90 -10.79 -5.21
CA LYS A 113 -1.12 -11.50 -6.23
C LYS A 113 -0.57 -10.57 -7.31
N ASN A 114 -1.32 -9.54 -7.65
CA ASN A 114 -0.94 -8.62 -8.71
C ASN A 114 -1.05 -7.18 -8.23
N ILE A 115 0.02 -6.43 -8.42
CA ILE A 115 0.07 -4.99 -8.17
C ILE A 115 0.39 -4.30 -9.50
N ARG A 116 -0.47 -3.38 -9.91
CA ARG A 116 -0.24 -2.53 -11.08
C ARG A 116 -0.33 -1.07 -10.67
N PHE A 117 0.81 -0.41 -10.70
CA PHE A 117 0.90 1.04 -10.48
C PHE A 117 0.49 1.80 -11.74
N ASN A 118 0.10 3.06 -11.57
CA ASN A 118 -0.17 4.00 -12.64
C ASN A 118 1.04 4.90 -12.90
N ASP A 119 1.02 5.64 -14.02
CA ASP A 119 2.12 6.51 -14.44
C ASP A 119 2.19 7.87 -13.71
N LYS A 120 1.34 8.08 -12.69
CA LYS A 120 1.31 9.30 -11.87
C LYS A 120 1.71 9.06 -10.41
N LEU A 121 1.96 7.81 -10.02
CA LEU A 121 2.37 7.49 -8.66
C LEU A 121 3.75 8.09 -8.39
N GLU A 122 3.85 8.89 -7.32
CA GLU A 122 5.06 9.63 -6.97
C GLU A 122 5.69 9.15 -5.65
N PHE A 123 4.87 8.60 -4.73
CA PHE A 123 5.31 8.26 -3.38
C PHE A 123 4.78 6.90 -2.93
N ILE A 124 5.66 6.10 -2.33
CA ILE A 124 5.34 4.83 -1.66
C ILE A 124 5.94 4.89 -0.26
N GLY A 125 5.08 4.85 0.76
CA GLY A 125 5.46 5.02 2.16
C GLY A 125 6.15 3.81 2.80
N GLU A 126 6.66 4.03 3.99
CA GLU A 126 7.31 3.01 4.84
C GLU A 126 6.39 1.81 5.02
N ASP A 127 6.93 0.60 4.82
CA ASP A 127 6.20 -0.66 4.98
C ASP A 127 4.88 -0.78 4.17
N ALA A 128 4.69 0.03 3.12
CA ALA A 128 3.42 0.13 2.40
C ALA A 128 2.88 -1.22 1.92
N PHE A 129 3.74 -2.13 1.48
CA PHE A 129 3.43 -3.49 1.02
C PHE A 129 4.14 -4.56 1.86
N PHE A 130 4.36 -4.28 3.13
CA PHE A 130 4.96 -5.23 4.06
C PHE A 130 4.15 -6.54 4.11
N HIS A 131 4.79 -7.69 3.88
CA HIS A 131 4.13 -9.00 3.81
C HIS A 131 2.95 -9.07 2.82
N CYS A 132 3.12 -8.47 1.64
CA CYS A 132 2.23 -8.66 0.49
C CYS A 132 2.84 -9.69 -0.47
N TYR A 133 2.26 -10.87 -0.62
CA TYR A 133 2.81 -11.97 -1.42
C TYR A 133 2.49 -11.82 -2.91
N SER A 134 3.09 -10.80 -3.54
CA SER A 134 2.93 -10.54 -4.97
C SER A 134 4.00 -11.27 -5.81
N SER A 135 3.65 -11.68 -7.02
CA SER A 135 4.57 -12.36 -7.95
C SER A 135 5.64 -11.45 -8.56
N GLY A 136 5.58 -10.17 -8.26
CA GLY A 136 6.50 -9.16 -8.74
C GLY A 136 5.81 -7.82 -8.97
N VAL A 137 6.58 -6.75 -9.03
CA VAL A 137 6.06 -5.40 -9.22
C VAL A 137 6.97 -4.59 -10.12
N VAL A 138 6.36 -3.78 -10.99
CA VAL A 138 7.06 -2.79 -11.81
C VAL A 138 6.81 -1.41 -11.20
N ILE A 139 7.86 -0.75 -10.78
CA ILE A 139 7.83 0.60 -10.23
C ILE A 139 7.93 1.60 -11.38
N PRO A 140 6.90 2.40 -11.66
CA PRO A 140 6.92 3.34 -12.75
C PRO A 140 7.94 4.47 -12.52
N LYS A 141 8.46 5.02 -13.61
CA LYS A 141 9.43 6.14 -13.57
C LYS A 141 8.92 7.42 -12.92
N SER A 142 7.61 7.54 -12.71
CA SER A 142 7.00 8.67 -12.00
C SER A 142 7.28 8.64 -10.49
N VAL A 143 7.62 7.46 -9.92
CA VAL A 143 7.91 7.32 -8.49
C VAL A 143 9.21 8.01 -8.16
N LYS A 144 9.15 8.94 -7.22
CA LYS A 144 10.27 9.75 -6.74
C LYS A 144 10.81 9.25 -5.41
N VAL A 145 9.92 8.67 -4.59
CA VAL A 145 10.25 8.23 -3.24
C VAL A 145 9.64 6.86 -2.98
N ILE A 146 10.47 5.94 -2.51
CA ILE A 146 10.07 4.69 -1.87
C ILE A 146 10.73 4.69 -0.50
N GLU A 147 9.93 4.64 0.55
CA GLU A 147 10.45 4.63 1.90
C GLU A 147 10.86 3.22 2.33
N LYS A 148 11.59 3.17 3.45
CA LYS A 148 12.16 1.96 4.02
C LYS A 148 11.12 0.86 4.23
N GLY A 149 11.47 -0.37 3.88
CA GLY A 149 10.62 -1.54 4.13
C GLY A 149 9.37 -1.64 3.26
N ALA A 150 9.18 -0.72 2.30
CA ALA A 150 7.95 -0.65 1.51
C ALA A 150 7.50 -1.98 0.89
N PHE A 151 8.44 -2.87 0.56
CA PHE A 151 8.17 -4.19 -0.02
C PHE A 151 8.76 -5.34 0.81
N TYR A 152 8.99 -5.11 2.10
CA TYR A 152 9.62 -6.11 2.97
C TYR A 152 8.77 -7.36 3.17
N GLY A 153 9.40 -8.53 3.10
CA GLY A 153 8.78 -9.83 3.45
C GLY A 153 7.60 -10.22 2.56
N GLY A 154 7.44 -9.55 1.41
CA GLY A 154 6.26 -9.70 0.56
C GLY A 154 6.35 -10.79 -0.49
N ILE A 155 7.10 -11.88 -0.25
CA ILE A 155 7.40 -12.81 -1.35
C ILE A 155 7.29 -14.24 -0.88
N ASP A 156 6.32 -14.93 -1.44
CA ASP A 156 6.25 -16.37 -1.34
C ASP A 156 7.12 -17.00 -2.43
N THR A 157 7.91 -18.00 -2.03
CA THR A 157 8.95 -18.62 -2.82
C THR A 157 8.58 -20.03 -3.22
N GLU A 158 7.35 -20.33 -3.52
CA GLU A 158 6.97 -21.72 -3.85
C GLU A 158 7.39 -22.16 -5.25
N ASP A 159 7.71 -21.24 -6.19
CA ASP A 159 8.16 -21.64 -7.52
C ASP A 159 9.34 -20.78 -7.99
N ASP A 160 10.51 -21.35 -8.10
CA ASP A 160 11.75 -20.90 -8.76
C ASP A 160 12.46 -19.60 -8.29
N GLY A 161 11.91 -18.86 -7.32
CA GLY A 161 12.63 -17.81 -6.61
C GLY A 161 12.88 -16.50 -7.37
N THR A 162 12.19 -16.20 -8.45
CA THR A 162 12.37 -14.98 -9.23
C THR A 162 11.33 -13.90 -8.92
N TYR A 163 11.33 -13.43 -7.70
CA TYR A 163 10.65 -12.17 -7.43
C TYR A 163 11.47 -11.01 -7.99
N LYS A 164 10.81 -10.11 -8.68
CA LYS A 164 11.48 -8.96 -9.27
C LYS A 164 10.74 -7.68 -8.95
N ILE A 165 11.40 -6.77 -8.25
CA ILE A 165 11.03 -5.37 -8.27
C ILE A 165 11.83 -4.74 -9.41
N ILE A 166 11.15 -4.22 -10.40
CA ILE A 166 11.76 -3.59 -11.57
C ILE A 166 11.51 -2.09 -11.45
N LEU A 167 12.58 -1.30 -11.45
CA LEU A 167 12.48 0.15 -11.58
C LEU A 167 12.46 0.51 -13.06
N GLU A 168 11.38 1.08 -13.57
CA GLU A 168 11.34 1.59 -14.95
C GLU A 168 12.33 2.74 -15.20
N ALA A 169 12.72 3.46 -14.14
CA ALA A 169 13.73 4.53 -14.22
C ALA A 169 15.14 4.01 -14.43
N ASP A 170 15.41 2.74 -14.02
CA ASP A 170 16.67 2.05 -14.19
C ASP A 170 16.40 0.56 -14.43
N PRO A 171 16.12 0.15 -15.69
CA PRO A 171 15.74 -1.21 -16.03
C PRO A 171 16.87 -2.24 -15.82
N ASP A 172 18.12 -1.80 -15.69
CA ASP A 172 19.24 -2.67 -15.35
C ASP A 172 19.27 -2.99 -13.84
N PHE A 173 18.50 -2.26 -13.05
CA PHE A 173 18.38 -2.47 -11.62
C PHE A 173 17.25 -3.45 -11.29
N VAL A 174 17.60 -4.70 -11.10
CA VAL A 174 16.66 -5.75 -10.67
C VAL A 174 17.00 -6.11 -9.23
N PHE A 175 16.04 -5.89 -8.33
CA PHE A 175 16.15 -6.37 -6.95
C PHE A 175 15.87 -7.87 -6.91
N ASP A 176 16.80 -8.64 -6.38
CA ASP A 176 16.51 -10.00 -5.98
C ASP A 176 15.88 -10.04 -4.56
N LYS A 177 15.38 -11.20 -4.18
CA LYS A 177 14.73 -11.46 -2.89
C LYS A 177 15.56 -11.01 -1.67
N ASN A 178 16.89 -11.08 -1.75
CA ASN A 178 17.76 -10.82 -0.61
C ASN A 178 18.01 -9.31 -0.43
N VAL A 179 17.78 -8.53 -1.47
CA VAL A 179 18.06 -7.10 -1.54
C VAL A 179 16.82 -6.26 -1.31
N SER A 180 15.62 -6.83 -1.59
CA SER A 180 14.35 -6.09 -1.52
C SER A 180 13.91 -5.70 -0.10
N ASP A 181 14.48 -6.35 0.93
CA ASP A 181 13.96 -6.23 2.28
C ASP A 181 14.26 -4.90 2.96
N TYR A 182 15.33 -4.21 2.59
CA TYR A 182 15.77 -3.01 3.29
C TYR A 182 16.33 -1.96 2.34
N PHE A 183 15.52 -1.48 1.43
CA PHE A 183 15.92 -0.34 0.62
C PHE A 183 14.95 0.82 0.75
N SER A 184 15.42 2.00 0.46
CA SER A 184 14.63 3.17 0.13
C SER A 184 15.14 3.77 -1.18
N TYR A 185 14.26 4.47 -1.88
CA TYR A 185 14.60 5.16 -3.12
C TYR A 185 14.09 6.60 -3.05
N LYS A 186 14.95 7.54 -3.37
CA LYS A 186 14.59 8.94 -3.40
C LYS A 186 15.40 9.68 -4.46
N ASP A 187 14.71 10.42 -5.32
CA ASP A 187 15.32 11.31 -6.34
C ASP A 187 16.43 10.62 -7.17
N GLY A 188 16.18 9.39 -7.61
CA GLY A 188 17.13 8.61 -8.40
C GLY A 188 18.26 7.92 -7.60
N LYS A 189 18.21 7.98 -6.25
CA LYS A 189 19.19 7.32 -5.39
C LYS A 189 18.57 6.19 -4.60
N LEU A 190 19.26 5.07 -4.62
CA LEU A 190 18.93 3.88 -3.88
C LEU A 190 19.78 3.82 -2.62
N GLU A 191 19.15 3.62 -1.47
CA GLU A 191 19.81 3.44 -0.18
C GLU A 191 19.42 2.09 0.40
N PHE A 192 20.41 1.29 0.81
CA PHE A 192 20.19 0.03 1.52
C PHE A 192 20.30 0.26 3.02
N HIS A 193 19.40 -0.31 3.79
CA HIS A 193 19.37 -0.20 5.24
C HIS A 193 19.73 -1.54 5.88
N GLU A 194 20.46 -1.50 6.99
CA GLU A 194 20.73 -2.70 7.78
C GLU A 194 19.46 -3.21 8.45
N ARG A 195 19.34 -4.53 8.55
CA ARG A 195 18.27 -5.20 9.28
C ARG A 195 18.28 -4.73 10.74
N PRO A 196 17.16 -4.26 11.31
CA PRO A 196 17.11 -3.93 12.72
C PRO A 196 17.45 -5.14 13.57
N GLU A 197 18.41 -5.00 14.49
CA GLU A 197 18.72 -6.03 15.46
C GLU A 197 17.48 -6.30 16.35
N GLY A 198 17.05 -7.55 16.43
CA GLY A 198 15.98 -7.98 17.34
C GLY A 198 14.65 -8.36 16.68
N LEU A 199 14.47 -8.24 15.40
CA LEU A 199 13.32 -8.84 14.70
C LEU A 199 13.51 -10.36 14.58
N MET A 200 13.22 -11.06 15.67
CA MET A 200 13.08 -12.51 15.63
C MET A 200 11.77 -12.89 14.98
N TRP A 201 11.84 -13.66 13.91
CA TRP A 201 10.71 -14.40 13.36
C TRP A 201 10.18 -15.35 14.44
N LYS A 202 9.17 -14.93 15.19
CA LYS A 202 8.25 -15.91 15.74
C LYS A 202 7.24 -16.16 14.64
N SER A 203 7.42 -17.23 13.89
CA SER A 203 6.34 -17.82 13.12
C SER A 203 5.21 -18.12 14.10
N VAL A 204 4.23 -17.25 14.15
CA VAL A 204 2.96 -17.55 14.80
C VAL A 204 2.10 -18.19 13.72
N TYR A 205 2.40 -19.45 13.45
CA TYR A 205 1.39 -20.36 12.94
C TYR A 205 0.53 -20.73 14.16
N CYS A 206 -0.66 -20.19 14.25
CA CYS A 206 -1.80 -20.76 14.96
C CYS A 206 -3.01 -20.52 14.09
#